data_bef5cad392a6642d108cc9201d28a5c1
#
_entry.id   bef5cad392a6642d108cc9201d28a5c1
#
_cell.length_a   1.000
_cell.length_b   1.000
_cell.length_c   1.000
_cell.angle_alpha   90.00
_cell.angle_beta   90.00
_cell.angle_gamma   90.00
#
_symmetry.space_group_name_H-M   'P 1'
#
loop_
_entity.id
_entity.type
_entity.pdbx_description
1 polymer ?
#
loop_
_entity_poly.entity_id
_entity_poly.type
_entity_poly.pdbx_seq_one_letter_code
_entity_poly.pdbx_strand_id
1 'polypeptide(L)'
;MGKDLKGKELGRGIKQRADRSYEARFTNRFGDRQSVYAMSLREIKSRLAKAKAADIDRRNVANPNVHLDEWYKKWMDVYNRPVVRANTIRQYQYIYEHNIRPYIGDPKINDITKLAVQDILNQLKDAGYQWESLNKVKILLTDMFDRAI
;
A
#
# COMPACT_ATOMS: atom_id res chain seq x y z
N MET A 1 -18.10 -4.03 25.13
CA MET A 1 -16.76 -4.29 25.66
C MET A 1 -16.44 -5.76 25.48
N GLY A 2 -15.21 -6.09 25.11
CA GLY A 2 -14.79 -7.49 25.01
C GLY A 2 -14.55 -8.09 26.40
N LYS A 3 -14.85 -9.37 26.53
CA LYS A 3 -14.73 -10.12 27.80
C LYS A 3 -13.79 -11.31 27.62
N ASP A 4 -13.19 -11.75 28.72
CA ASP A 4 -12.50 -13.04 28.78
C ASP A 4 -13.49 -14.24 28.94
N LEU A 5 -12.97 -15.43 28.92
CA LEU A 5 -13.77 -16.65 29.08
C LEU A 5 -14.44 -16.78 30.47
N LYS A 6 -14.02 -15.94 31.43
CA LYS A 6 -14.58 -15.86 32.79
C LYS A 6 -15.55 -14.68 32.97
N GLY A 7 -15.82 -13.94 31.91
CA GLY A 7 -16.71 -12.76 31.92
C GLY A 7 -16.07 -11.43 32.35
N LYS A 8 -14.76 -11.41 32.65
CA LYS A 8 -14.02 -10.17 33.01
C LYS A 8 -13.82 -9.29 31.81
N GLU A 9 -14.04 -7.99 31.97
CA GLU A 9 -13.83 -7.00 30.92
C GLU A 9 -12.34 -6.82 30.58
N LEU A 10 -12.02 -6.85 29.29
CA LEU A 10 -10.65 -6.78 28.78
C LEU A 10 -10.30 -5.41 28.17
N GLY A 11 -11.31 -4.60 27.87
CA GLY A 11 -11.18 -3.34 27.18
C GLY A 11 -11.82 -3.36 25.79
N ARG A 12 -11.93 -2.18 25.19
CA ARG A 12 -12.61 -2.00 23.89
C ARG A 12 -11.86 -2.72 22.76
N GLY A 13 -12.56 -3.57 22.04
CA GLY A 13 -12.03 -4.28 20.89
C GLY A 13 -11.20 -5.53 21.21
N ILE A 14 -10.98 -5.88 22.49
CA ILE A 14 -10.20 -7.04 22.92
C ILE A 14 -11.13 -8.13 23.42
N LYS A 15 -10.96 -9.36 22.93
CA LYS A 15 -11.67 -10.55 23.42
C LYS A 15 -10.71 -11.72 23.58
N GLN A 16 -11.05 -12.63 24.49
CA GLN A 16 -10.36 -13.92 24.59
C GLN A 16 -11.08 -14.95 23.72
N ARG A 17 -10.31 -15.74 22.98
CA ARG A 17 -10.80 -16.82 22.12
C ARG A 17 -10.90 -18.12 22.90
N ALA A 18 -11.60 -19.12 22.35
CA ALA A 18 -11.77 -20.44 22.94
C ALA A 18 -10.44 -21.18 23.16
N ASP A 19 -9.45 -20.94 22.34
CA ASP A 19 -8.07 -21.44 22.44
C ASP A 19 -7.22 -20.72 23.50
N ARG A 20 -7.84 -19.84 24.31
CA ARG A 20 -7.25 -19.00 25.34
C ARG A 20 -6.33 -17.87 24.81
N SER A 21 -6.13 -17.78 23.52
CA SER A 21 -5.45 -16.61 22.91
C SER A 21 -6.33 -15.36 22.97
N TYR A 22 -5.73 -14.21 22.76
CA TYR A 22 -6.41 -12.92 22.71
C TYR A 22 -6.43 -12.37 21.30
N GLU A 23 -7.57 -11.78 20.93
CA GLU A 23 -7.75 -11.05 19.67
C GLU A 23 -8.13 -9.61 19.99
N ALA A 24 -7.46 -8.65 19.36
CA ALA A 24 -7.84 -7.25 19.40
C ALA A 24 -8.18 -6.77 17.99
N ARG A 25 -9.30 -6.08 17.86
CA ARG A 25 -9.78 -5.49 16.61
C ARG A 25 -9.80 -3.99 16.71
N PHE A 26 -9.34 -3.34 15.67
CA PHE A 26 -9.48 -1.89 15.49
C PHE A 26 -9.75 -1.55 14.03
N THR A 27 -10.32 -0.39 13.80
CA THR A 27 -10.51 0.13 12.46
C THR A 27 -9.37 1.09 12.16
N ASN A 28 -8.68 0.87 11.06
CA ASN A 28 -7.60 1.76 10.62
C ASN A 28 -8.19 3.07 10.08
N ARG A 29 -7.34 4.04 9.77
CA ARG A 29 -7.73 5.35 9.22
C ARG A 29 -8.45 5.28 7.86
N PHE A 30 -8.33 4.16 7.15
CA PHE A 30 -8.98 3.93 5.86
C PHE A 30 -10.37 3.28 5.98
N GLY A 31 -10.81 2.96 7.20
CA GLY A 31 -12.07 2.28 7.46
C GLY A 31 -11.98 0.75 7.46
N ASP A 32 -10.79 0.18 7.22
CA ASP A 32 -10.60 -1.27 7.18
C ASP A 32 -10.46 -1.83 8.61
N ARG A 33 -11.06 -2.98 8.84
CA ARG A 33 -10.92 -3.69 10.11
C ARG A 33 -9.62 -4.48 10.14
N GLN A 34 -8.79 -4.19 11.14
CA GLN A 34 -7.55 -4.89 11.42
C GLN A 34 -7.67 -5.72 12.68
N SER A 35 -7.01 -6.88 12.70
CA SER A 35 -6.96 -7.77 13.87
C SER A 35 -5.52 -8.07 14.22
N VAL A 36 -5.23 -8.06 15.52
CA VAL A 36 -3.94 -8.49 16.07
C VAL A 36 -4.21 -9.61 17.10
N TYR A 37 -3.26 -10.52 17.23
CA TYR A 37 -3.37 -11.69 18.08
C TYR A 37 -2.18 -11.79 19.02
N ALA A 38 -2.41 -12.33 20.22
CA ALA A 38 -1.35 -12.61 21.20
C ALA A 38 -1.79 -13.70 22.19
N MET A 39 -0.82 -14.30 22.86
CA MET A 39 -1.08 -15.36 23.86
C MET A 39 -1.36 -14.80 25.26
N SER A 40 -1.05 -13.53 25.51
CA SER A 40 -1.29 -12.89 26.81
C SER A 40 -2.02 -11.55 26.70
N LEU A 41 -2.74 -11.16 27.74
CA LEU A 41 -3.46 -9.89 27.80
C LEU A 41 -2.51 -8.68 27.73
N ARG A 42 -1.33 -8.78 28.35
CA ARG A 42 -0.31 -7.71 28.31
C ARG A 42 0.22 -7.53 26.89
N GLU A 43 0.51 -8.63 26.24
CA GLU A 43 1.04 -8.63 24.87
C GLU A 43 0.02 -8.10 23.87
N ILE A 44 -1.27 -8.51 23.94
CA ILE A 44 -2.29 -8.02 23.01
C ILE A 44 -2.51 -6.50 23.13
N LYS A 45 -2.48 -5.97 24.36
CA LYS A 45 -2.56 -4.52 24.60
C LYS A 45 -1.36 -3.77 23.99
N SER A 46 -0.15 -4.31 24.14
CA SER A 46 1.06 -3.75 23.56
C SER A 46 1.02 -3.80 22.03
N ARG A 47 0.64 -4.93 21.44
CA ARG A 47 0.51 -5.09 19.99
C ARG A 47 -0.55 -4.16 19.41
N LEU A 48 -1.69 -4.03 20.08
CA LEU A 48 -2.75 -3.13 19.65
C LEU A 48 -2.29 -1.65 19.67
N ALA A 49 -1.59 -1.25 20.73
CA ALA A 49 -1.05 0.11 20.83
C ALA A 49 -0.03 0.40 19.73
N LYS A 50 0.90 -0.54 19.46
CA LYS A 50 1.88 -0.43 18.38
C LYS A 50 1.21 -0.38 17.00
N ALA A 51 0.20 -1.20 16.75
CA ALA A 51 -0.54 -1.23 15.49
C ALA A 51 -1.28 0.09 15.23
N LYS A 52 -1.92 0.65 16.27
CA LYS A 52 -2.58 1.97 16.19
C LYS A 52 -1.57 3.11 15.98
N ALA A 53 -0.44 3.08 16.68
CA ALA A 53 0.63 4.07 16.50
C ALA A 53 1.20 4.02 15.07
N ALA A 54 1.48 2.83 14.55
CA ALA A 54 1.94 2.65 13.17
C ALA A 54 0.91 3.14 12.14
N ASP A 55 -0.39 2.98 12.40
CA ASP A 55 -1.44 3.50 11.54
C ASP A 55 -1.47 5.05 11.54
N ILE A 56 -1.22 5.67 12.68
CA ILE A 56 -1.11 7.13 12.81
C ILE A 56 0.15 7.65 12.12
N ASP A 57 1.30 6.99 12.29
CA ASP A 57 2.58 7.40 11.71
C ASP A 57 2.59 7.28 10.19
N ARG A 58 1.77 6.38 9.63
CA ARG A 58 1.59 6.20 8.19
C ARG A 58 0.64 7.23 7.56
N ARG A 59 0.54 8.43 8.06
CA ARG A 59 -0.39 9.47 7.54
C ARG A 59 -0.17 9.83 6.08
N ASN A 60 1.02 9.61 5.54
CA ASN A 60 1.40 9.95 4.17
C ASN A 60 1.48 8.72 3.25
N VAL A 61 1.19 7.52 3.76
CA VAL A 61 1.24 6.29 2.97
C VAL A 61 -0.07 6.11 2.22
N ALA A 62 0.03 5.78 0.95
CA ALA A 62 -1.13 5.45 0.14
C ALA A 62 -1.90 4.26 0.73
N ASN A 63 -3.22 4.30 0.63
CA ASN A 63 -4.05 3.15 0.95
C ASN A 63 -3.63 1.98 0.02
N PRO A 64 -3.19 0.83 0.56
CA PRO A 64 -2.78 -0.31 -0.26
C PRO A 64 -3.91 -0.89 -1.13
N ASN A 65 -5.16 -0.58 -0.82
CA ASN A 65 -6.33 -0.95 -1.63
C ASN A 65 -6.64 0.06 -2.75
N VAL A 66 -5.88 1.14 -2.87
CA VAL A 66 -6.06 2.10 -3.95
C VAL A 66 -5.65 1.48 -5.29
N HIS A 67 -6.37 1.82 -6.35
CA HIS A 67 -6.04 1.42 -7.71
C HIS A 67 -4.84 2.20 -8.27
N LEU A 68 -4.15 1.61 -9.23
CA LEU A 68 -2.93 2.18 -9.81
C LEU A 68 -3.18 3.56 -10.44
N ASP A 69 -4.27 3.74 -11.18
CA ASP A 69 -4.62 5.02 -11.80
C ASP A 69 -4.88 6.12 -10.76
N GLU A 70 -5.57 5.78 -9.67
CA GLU A 70 -5.82 6.72 -8.57
C GLU A 70 -4.52 7.10 -7.86
N TRP A 71 -3.66 6.13 -7.59
CA TRP A 71 -2.36 6.37 -6.99
C TRP A 71 -1.46 7.19 -7.90
N TYR A 72 -1.43 6.88 -9.19
CA TYR A 72 -0.66 7.66 -10.17
C TYR A 72 -1.05 9.14 -10.17
N LYS A 73 -2.35 9.46 -10.13
CA LYS A 73 -2.82 10.85 -10.03
C LYS A 73 -2.34 11.52 -8.75
N LYS A 74 -2.47 10.86 -7.60
CA LYS A 74 -1.98 11.38 -6.31
C LYS A 74 -0.46 11.58 -6.33
N TRP A 75 0.28 10.61 -6.83
CA TRP A 75 1.74 10.67 -6.96
C TRP A 75 2.16 11.83 -7.87
N MET A 76 1.49 12.01 -8.98
CA MET A 76 1.75 13.12 -9.89
C MET A 76 1.46 14.47 -9.23
N ASP A 77 0.29 14.65 -8.64
CA ASP A 77 -0.18 15.94 -8.12
C ASP A 77 0.55 16.35 -6.84
N VAL A 78 0.85 15.40 -5.95
CA VAL A 78 1.46 15.69 -4.64
C VAL A 78 2.98 15.77 -4.71
N TYR A 79 3.62 14.83 -5.42
CA TYR A 79 5.08 14.69 -5.37
C TYR A 79 5.79 15.30 -6.59
N ASN A 80 5.16 15.35 -7.74
CA ASN A 80 5.83 15.74 -8.98
C ASN A 80 5.46 17.14 -9.47
N ARG A 81 4.18 17.46 -9.63
CA ARG A 81 3.75 18.79 -10.14
C ARG A 81 4.36 19.97 -9.40
N PRO A 82 4.53 19.94 -8.05
CA PRO A 82 5.13 21.07 -7.33
C PRO A 82 6.63 21.28 -7.58
N VAL A 83 7.36 20.23 -8.00
CA VAL A 83 8.83 20.23 -8.01
C VAL A 83 9.47 20.00 -9.39
N VAL A 84 8.76 19.37 -10.34
CA VAL A 84 9.31 19.06 -11.66
C VAL A 84 8.79 19.98 -12.74
N ARG A 85 9.61 20.18 -13.77
CA ARG A 85 9.28 21.05 -14.91
C ARG A 85 8.17 20.47 -15.77
N ALA A 86 7.42 21.32 -16.45
CA ALA A 86 6.29 20.94 -17.30
C ALA A 86 6.64 19.87 -18.36
N ASN A 87 7.82 19.92 -18.95
CA ASN A 87 8.26 18.91 -19.91
C ASN A 87 8.43 17.52 -19.27
N THR A 88 8.95 17.46 -18.03
CA THR A 88 9.10 16.22 -17.28
C THR A 88 7.72 15.64 -16.92
N ILE A 89 6.77 16.49 -16.54
CA ILE A 89 5.38 16.07 -16.29
C ILE A 89 4.77 15.43 -17.54
N ARG A 90 4.92 16.06 -18.70
CA ARG A 90 4.41 15.50 -19.98
C ARG A 90 5.09 14.16 -20.30
N GLN A 91 6.38 14.04 -20.05
CA GLN A 91 7.12 12.79 -20.25
C GLN A 91 6.63 11.69 -19.34
N TYR A 92 6.37 11.96 -18.05
CA TYR A 92 5.82 11.00 -17.11
C TYR A 92 4.41 10.55 -17.52
N GLN A 93 3.56 11.49 -17.95
CA GLN A 93 2.23 11.18 -18.47
C GLN A 93 2.31 10.26 -19.69
N TYR A 94 3.16 10.58 -20.65
CA TYR A 94 3.37 9.76 -21.84
C TYR A 94 3.80 8.33 -21.48
N ILE A 95 4.81 8.20 -20.61
CA ILE A 95 5.31 6.89 -20.17
C ILE A 95 4.21 6.10 -19.48
N TYR A 96 3.46 6.72 -18.58
CA TYR A 96 2.39 6.04 -17.87
C TYR A 96 1.29 5.56 -18.82
N GLU A 97 0.78 6.44 -19.66
CA GLU A 97 -0.36 6.16 -20.54
C GLU A 97 -0.02 5.19 -21.67
N HIS A 98 1.20 5.21 -22.20
CA HIS A 98 1.58 4.41 -23.36
C HIS A 98 2.44 3.18 -23.03
N ASN A 99 3.25 3.25 -21.96
CA ASN A 99 4.22 2.19 -21.66
C ASN A 99 3.88 1.39 -20.39
N ILE A 100 3.00 1.86 -19.54
CA ILE A 100 2.65 1.17 -18.30
C ILE A 100 1.20 0.69 -18.32
N ARG A 101 0.26 1.61 -18.41
CA ARG A 101 -1.17 1.30 -18.31
C ARG A 101 -1.66 0.26 -19.33
N PRO A 102 -1.27 0.27 -20.61
CA PRO A 102 -1.73 -0.74 -21.57
C PRO A 102 -1.31 -2.17 -21.23
N TYR A 103 -0.23 -2.33 -20.46
CA TYR A 103 0.33 -3.64 -20.11
C TYR A 103 -0.14 -4.16 -18.75
N ILE A 104 -0.42 -3.27 -17.80
CA ILE A 104 -0.78 -3.65 -16.44
C ILE A 104 -2.25 -3.42 -16.11
N GLY A 105 -2.94 -2.53 -16.83
CA GLY A 105 -4.31 -2.13 -16.51
C GLY A 105 -4.40 -1.23 -15.28
N ASP A 106 -5.46 -1.41 -14.49
CA ASP A 106 -5.70 -0.64 -13.27
C ASP A 106 -5.91 -1.58 -12.05
N PRO A 107 -4.91 -2.41 -11.68
CA PRO A 107 -4.99 -3.26 -10.50
C PRO A 107 -4.85 -2.44 -9.22
N LYS A 108 -5.17 -3.05 -8.09
CA LYS A 108 -4.81 -2.50 -6.78
C LYS A 108 -3.29 -2.53 -6.60
N ILE A 109 -2.72 -1.51 -5.94
CA ILE A 109 -1.27 -1.43 -5.72
C ILE A 109 -0.73 -2.68 -5.02
N ASN A 110 -1.46 -3.22 -4.06
CA ASN A 110 -1.06 -4.45 -3.35
C ASN A 110 -0.96 -5.70 -4.24
N ASP A 111 -1.68 -5.72 -5.35
CA ASP A 111 -1.71 -6.87 -6.26
C ASP A 111 -0.55 -6.81 -7.27
N ILE A 112 0.19 -5.70 -7.33
CA ILE A 112 1.31 -5.53 -8.24
C ILE A 112 2.57 -6.13 -7.63
N THR A 113 3.05 -7.21 -8.21
CA THR A 113 4.27 -7.90 -7.78
C THR A 113 5.50 -7.43 -8.55
N LYS A 114 6.69 -7.72 -8.02
CA LYS A 114 7.95 -7.51 -8.76
C LYS A 114 7.97 -8.27 -10.09
N LEU A 115 7.35 -9.45 -10.12
CA LEU A 115 7.24 -10.25 -11.34
C LEU A 115 6.38 -9.54 -12.40
N ALA A 116 5.24 -8.95 -12.00
CA ALA A 116 4.41 -8.18 -12.91
C ALA A 116 5.14 -6.98 -13.52
N VAL A 117 5.96 -6.28 -12.74
CA VAL A 117 6.80 -5.18 -13.24
C VAL A 117 7.85 -5.68 -14.23
N GLN A 118 8.50 -6.81 -13.93
CA GLN A 118 9.47 -7.41 -14.85
C GLN A 118 8.82 -7.86 -16.17
N ASP A 119 7.61 -8.39 -16.11
CA ASP A 119 6.85 -8.80 -17.30
C ASP A 119 6.53 -7.59 -18.20
N ILE A 120 6.18 -6.45 -17.64
CA ILE A 120 5.99 -5.20 -18.41
C ILE A 120 7.28 -4.83 -19.16
N LEU A 121 8.41 -4.85 -18.47
CA LEU A 121 9.70 -4.52 -19.09
C LEU A 121 10.06 -5.49 -20.20
N ASN A 122 9.78 -6.78 -20.03
CA ASN A 122 10.02 -7.79 -21.04
C ASN A 122 9.13 -7.57 -22.27
N GLN A 123 7.83 -7.32 -22.08
CA GLN A 123 6.89 -7.03 -23.16
C GLN A 123 7.28 -5.77 -23.94
N LEU A 124 7.71 -4.71 -23.26
CA LEU A 124 8.21 -3.50 -23.91
C LEU A 124 9.48 -3.76 -24.71
N LYS A 125 10.40 -4.57 -24.19
CA LYS A 125 11.60 -5.00 -24.91
C LYS A 125 11.25 -5.77 -26.17
N ASP A 126 10.33 -6.72 -26.09
CA ASP A 126 9.85 -7.52 -27.22
C ASP A 126 9.13 -6.65 -28.26
N ALA A 127 8.47 -5.58 -27.84
CA ALA A 127 7.87 -4.57 -28.72
C ALA A 127 8.88 -3.63 -29.38
N GLY A 128 10.18 -3.78 -29.11
CA GLY A 128 11.25 -3.00 -29.76
C GLY A 128 11.68 -1.73 -29.04
N TYR A 129 11.25 -1.52 -27.79
CA TYR A 129 11.69 -0.37 -26.99
C TYR A 129 13.17 -0.46 -26.62
N GLN A 130 13.88 0.66 -26.74
CA GLN A 130 15.30 0.75 -26.41
C GLN A 130 15.52 0.79 -24.89
N TRP A 131 16.73 0.42 -24.46
CA TRP A 131 17.13 0.40 -23.06
C TRP A 131 16.80 1.68 -22.29
N GLU A 132 17.02 2.84 -22.88
CA GLU A 132 16.72 4.13 -22.26
C GLU A 132 15.25 4.29 -21.92
N SER A 133 14.35 3.85 -22.80
CA SER A 133 12.90 3.86 -22.56
C SER A 133 12.50 2.91 -21.46
N LEU A 134 13.05 1.69 -21.45
CA LEU A 134 12.83 0.70 -20.40
C LEU A 134 13.30 1.21 -19.04
N ASN A 135 14.46 1.85 -19.00
CA ASN A 135 14.99 2.41 -17.77
C ASN A 135 14.12 3.55 -17.22
N LYS A 136 13.56 4.41 -18.08
CA LYS A 136 12.61 5.45 -17.68
C LYS A 136 11.33 4.87 -17.06
N VAL A 137 10.79 3.80 -17.65
CA VAL A 137 9.64 3.07 -17.09
C VAL A 137 9.98 2.50 -15.73
N LYS A 138 11.14 1.85 -15.59
CA LYS A 138 11.60 1.29 -14.33
C LYS A 138 11.75 2.34 -13.24
N ILE A 139 12.38 3.47 -13.55
CA ILE A 139 12.59 4.58 -12.60
C ILE A 139 11.24 5.14 -12.13
N LEU A 140 10.31 5.37 -13.05
CA LEU A 140 8.99 5.91 -12.73
C LEU A 140 8.20 4.96 -11.82
N LEU A 141 8.16 3.68 -12.15
CA LEU A 141 7.50 2.66 -11.31
C LEU A 141 8.15 2.54 -9.94
N THR A 142 9.48 2.56 -9.87
CA THR A 142 10.20 2.49 -8.60
C THR A 142 9.85 3.67 -7.70
N ASP A 143 9.90 4.90 -8.21
CA ASP A 143 9.55 6.10 -7.42
C ASP A 143 8.08 6.09 -6.99
N MET A 144 7.16 5.65 -7.85
CA MET A 144 5.74 5.51 -7.51
C MET A 144 5.52 4.52 -6.37
N PHE A 145 6.18 3.36 -6.40
CA PHE A 145 5.99 2.32 -5.39
C PHE A 145 6.73 2.62 -4.10
N ASP A 146 7.91 3.20 -4.14
CA ASP A 146 8.65 3.63 -2.95
C ASP A 146 7.87 4.67 -2.12
N ARG A 147 7.08 5.50 -2.79
CA ARG A 147 6.21 6.49 -2.13
C ARG A 147 4.84 5.95 -1.73
N ALA A 148 4.49 4.75 -2.17
CA ALA A 148 3.25 4.08 -1.81
C ALA A 148 3.31 3.29 -0.50
N ILE A 149 4.52 3.03 0.00
CA ILE A 149 4.78 2.21 1.19
C ILE A 149 4.88 3.05 2.45
#